data_7b155bfe8419bb3d4fbd7712c85b606a
#
_entry.id   7b155bfe8419bb3d4fbd7712c85b606a
#
_cell.length_a   1.000
_cell.length_b   1.000
_cell.length_c   1.000
_cell.angle_alpha   90.00
_cell.angle_beta   90.00
_cell.angle_gamma   90.00
#
_symmetry.space_group_name_H-M   'P 1'
#
loop_
_entity.id
_entity.type
_entity.pdbx_description
1 polymer ?
#
loop_
_entity_poly.entity_id
_entity_poly.type
_entity_poly.pdbx_seq_one_letter_code
_entity_poly.pdbx_strand_id
1 'polypeptide(L)'
;MYAVIKTGGKQYKVSPGDVIIVEKLLGDAGAKIKLDQVLMVGEGDNKLEVGTPMVGSAVVNCEVMDQSRADKVIVFKKKRRQGYKRKHGHRQDQTVLRVLDINGKGAVKSPVTKKASQKKAEDSSKISGAKAAPAKA
;
A
#
# COMPACT_ATOMS: atom_id res chain seq x y z
N MET A 1 -0.08 21.97 -6.11
CA MET A 1 1.24 21.32 -6.18
C MET A 1 1.07 19.88 -6.60
N TYR A 2 1.84 19.41 -7.56
CA TYR A 2 1.83 18.01 -7.99
C TYR A 2 3.24 17.56 -8.33
N ALA A 3 3.48 16.27 -8.33
CA ALA A 3 4.73 15.67 -8.77
C ALA A 3 4.47 14.51 -9.73
N VAL A 4 5.44 14.23 -10.59
CA VAL A 4 5.47 13.02 -11.40
C VAL A 4 6.58 12.13 -10.88
N ILE A 5 6.21 10.97 -10.38
CA ILE A 5 7.12 9.99 -9.81
C ILE A 5 7.26 8.78 -10.72
N LYS A 6 8.39 8.11 -10.65
CA LYS A 6 8.66 6.85 -11.33
C LYS A 6 8.84 5.74 -10.30
N THR A 7 8.01 4.70 -10.36
CA THR A 7 8.14 3.53 -9.47
C THR A 7 7.61 2.28 -10.16
N GLY A 8 8.22 1.12 -9.92
CA GLY A 8 7.81 -0.14 -10.54
C GLY A 8 7.79 -0.14 -12.07
N GLY A 9 8.62 0.69 -12.72
CA GLY A 9 8.65 0.83 -14.18
C GLY A 9 7.50 1.67 -14.76
N LYS A 10 6.65 2.28 -13.91
CA LYS A 10 5.50 3.11 -14.29
C LYS A 10 5.69 4.53 -13.78
N GLN A 11 4.96 5.47 -14.38
CA GLN A 11 4.95 6.87 -13.97
C GLN A 11 3.57 7.25 -13.44
N TYR A 12 3.55 8.01 -12.35
CA TYR A 12 2.33 8.44 -11.69
C TYR A 12 2.39 9.95 -11.45
N LYS A 13 1.32 10.65 -11.83
CA LYS A 13 1.11 12.03 -11.40
C LYS A 13 0.38 12.00 -10.07
N VAL A 14 0.94 12.66 -9.06
CA VAL A 14 0.45 12.61 -7.69
C VAL A 14 0.35 14.01 -7.09
N SER A 15 -0.65 14.19 -6.24
CA SER A 15 -0.84 15.38 -5.41
C SER A 15 -0.90 14.98 -3.93
N PRO A 16 -0.60 15.87 -2.99
CA PRO A 16 -0.75 15.57 -1.56
C PRO A 16 -2.18 15.15 -1.24
N GLY A 17 -2.33 14.00 -0.56
CA GLY A 17 -3.63 13.40 -0.22
C GLY A 17 -4.10 12.31 -1.18
N ASP A 18 -3.51 12.18 -2.36
CA ASP A 18 -3.89 11.15 -3.32
C ASP A 18 -3.54 9.74 -2.82
N VAL A 19 -4.38 8.79 -3.23
CA VAL A 19 -4.14 7.35 -3.03
C VAL A 19 -3.81 6.73 -4.37
N ILE A 20 -2.66 6.08 -4.45
CA ILE A 20 -2.17 5.42 -5.66
C ILE A 20 -1.87 3.94 -5.40
N ILE A 21 -2.08 3.13 -6.43
CA ILE A 21 -1.73 1.72 -6.42
C ILE A 21 -0.47 1.54 -7.25
N VAL A 22 0.60 1.04 -6.61
CA VAL A 22 1.90 0.82 -7.25
C VAL A 22 2.27 -0.65 -7.19
N GLU A 23 3.30 -1.04 -7.95
CA GLU A 23 3.89 -2.37 -7.80
C GLU A 23 4.43 -2.56 -6.39
N LYS A 24 4.55 -3.80 -5.94
CA LYS A 24 4.93 -4.16 -4.57
C LYS A 24 6.20 -3.43 -4.11
N LEU A 25 6.07 -2.72 -3.01
CA LEU A 25 7.17 -2.11 -2.27
C LEU A 25 7.35 -2.82 -0.92
N LEU A 26 8.55 -2.75 -0.37
CA LEU A 26 8.84 -3.26 0.97
C LEU A 26 8.26 -2.30 2.01
N GLY A 27 7.58 -2.85 3.00
CA GLY A 27 7.00 -2.10 4.11
C GLY A 27 5.64 -2.68 4.51
N ASP A 28 5.33 -2.59 5.79
CA ASP A 28 4.04 -3.01 6.34
C ASP A 28 3.02 -1.85 6.29
N ALA A 29 1.74 -2.17 6.46
CA ALA A 29 0.69 -1.17 6.56
C ALA A 29 0.98 -0.18 7.70
N GLY A 30 0.90 1.12 7.41
CA GLY A 30 1.27 2.21 8.31
C GLY A 30 2.74 2.65 8.22
N ALA A 31 3.59 1.94 7.49
CA ALA A 31 4.97 2.36 7.27
C ALA A 31 5.06 3.61 6.36
N LYS A 32 5.99 4.50 6.66
CA LYS A 32 6.28 5.65 5.81
C LYS A 32 7.41 5.33 4.85
N ILE A 33 7.16 5.56 3.58
CA ILE A 33 8.11 5.32 2.48
C ILE A 33 8.41 6.65 1.79
N LYS A 34 9.68 6.83 1.43
CA LYS A 34 10.13 7.97 0.63
C LYS A 34 10.36 7.51 -0.80
N LEU A 35 9.79 8.24 -1.75
CA LEU A 35 10.00 8.04 -3.17
C LEU A 35 10.85 9.20 -3.69
N ASP A 36 12.07 8.87 -4.06
CA ASP A 36 13.13 9.80 -4.50
C ASP A 36 13.23 9.92 -6.03
N GLN A 37 12.62 8.98 -6.76
CA GLN A 37 12.60 9.03 -8.22
C GLN A 37 11.51 9.97 -8.73
N VAL A 38 11.73 11.26 -8.58
CA VAL A 38 10.83 12.32 -9.04
C VAL A 38 11.33 12.88 -10.36
N LEU A 39 10.48 12.85 -11.38
CA LEU A 39 10.82 13.33 -12.73
C LEU A 39 10.49 14.81 -12.89
N MET A 40 9.44 15.27 -12.25
CA MET A 40 8.92 16.62 -12.40
C MET A 40 8.14 17.03 -11.15
N VAL A 41 8.27 18.30 -10.78
CA VAL A 41 7.46 18.92 -9.71
C VAL A 41 6.83 20.19 -10.26
N GLY A 42 5.53 20.35 -10.07
CA GLY A 42 4.77 21.55 -10.44
C GLY A 42 4.16 22.21 -9.22
N GLU A 43 4.42 23.50 -9.06
CA GLU A 43 3.83 24.33 -8.01
C GLU A 43 2.96 25.41 -8.65
N GLY A 44 1.66 25.11 -8.86
CA GLY A 44 0.75 26.02 -9.56
C GLY A 44 1.05 26.16 -11.07
N ASP A 45 0.56 27.24 -11.66
CA ASP A 45 0.61 27.40 -13.12
C ASP A 45 1.96 27.91 -13.66
N ASN A 46 2.86 28.42 -12.81
CA ASN A 46 4.05 29.12 -13.24
C ASN A 46 5.40 28.58 -12.75
N LYS A 47 5.42 27.54 -11.91
CA LYS A 47 6.66 26.92 -11.43
C LYS A 47 6.68 25.44 -11.75
N LEU A 48 7.32 25.12 -12.86
CA LEU A 48 7.53 23.75 -13.30
C LEU A 48 9.03 23.44 -13.24
N GLU A 49 9.41 22.48 -12.41
CA GLU A 49 10.76 21.97 -12.34
C GLU A 49 10.81 20.58 -12.99
N VAL A 50 11.54 20.48 -14.09
CA VAL A 50 11.70 19.22 -14.84
C VAL A 50 13.11 18.70 -14.63
N GLY A 51 13.23 17.43 -14.23
CA GLY A 51 14.51 16.77 -14.02
C GLY A 51 15.19 16.35 -15.32
N THR A 52 16.51 16.24 -15.29
CA THR A 52 17.34 15.70 -16.37
C THR A 52 18.21 14.54 -15.85
N PRO A 53 17.72 13.32 -15.71
CA PRO A 53 16.36 12.79 -15.87
C PRO A 53 15.47 12.92 -14.61
N MET A 54 16.03 13.25 -13.45
CA MET A 54 15.33 13.35 -12.17
C MET A 54 15.60 14.68 -11.48
N VAL A 55 14.64 15.14 -10.68
CA VAL A 55 14.82 16.31 -9.81
C VAL A 55 15.51 15.84 -8.54
N GLY A 56 16.81 16.15 -8.41
CA GLY A 56 17.64 15.62 -7.32
C GLY A 56 17.27 16.13 -5.91
N SER A 57 16.52 17.22 -5.82
CA SER A 57 16.07 17.81 -4.56
C SER A 57 14.67 17.39 -4.15
N ALA A 58 13.96 16.65 -5.00
CA ALA A 58 12.55 16.32 -4.79
C ALA A 58 12.37 14.93 -4.16
N VAL A 59 11.57 14.88 -3.10
CA VAL A 59 11.19 13.63 -2.40
C VAL A 59 9.69 13.67 -2.14
N VAL A 60 9.02 12.55 -2.43
CA VAL A 60 7.61 12.36 -2.12
C VAL A 60 7.49 11.39 -0.94
N ASN A 61 6.92 11.87 0.16
CA ASN A 61 6.67 11.05 1.34
C ASN A 61 5.29 10.42 1.22
N CYS A 62 5.24 9.09 1.35
CA CYS A 62 4.04 8.30 1.27
C CYS A 62 3.87 7.43 2.52
N GLU A 63 2.64 7.06 2.81
CA GLU A 63 2.28 6.07 3.83
C GLU A 63 1.68 4.84 3.16
N VAL A 64 2.13 3.66 3.54
CA VAL A 64 1.55 2.40 3.08
C VAL A 64 0.20 2.22 3.76
N MET A 65 -0.87 2.19 2.99
CA MET A 65 -2.19 1.90 3.51
C MET A 65 -2.45 0.40 3.61
N ASP A 66 -2.08 -0.34 2.57
CA ASP A 66 -2.33 -1.77 2.49
C ASP A 66 -1.37 -2.45 1.50
N GLN A 67 -1.11 -3.73 1.74
CA GLN A 67 -0.43 -4.63 0.81
C GLN A 67 -1.46 -5.58 0.22
N SER A 68 -1.81 -5.39 -1.02
CA SER A 68 -2.89 -6.11 -1.68
C SER A 68 -2.41 -6.89 -2.90
N ARG A 69 -3.31 -7.67 -3.48
CA ARG A 69 -3.06 -8.37 -4.74
C ARG A 69 -4.14 -7.99 -5.74
N ALA A 70 -3.73 -7.73 -6.94
CA ALA A 70 -4.63 -7.45 -8.05
C ALA A 70 -5.59 -8.62 -8.33
N ASP A 71 -6.60 -8.37 -9.13
CA ASP A 71 -7.51 -9.39 -9.61
C ASP A 71 -6.77 -10.48 -10.39
N LYS A 72 -7.31 -11.70 -10.33
CA LYS A 72 -6.70 -12.84 -10.99
C LYS A 72 -6.83 -12.73 -12.50
N VAL A 73 -5.69 -12.62 -13.17
CA VAL A 73 -5.61 -12.69 -14.63
C VAL A 73 -5.45 -14.15 -15.04
N ILE A 74 -6.37 -14.63 -15.86
CA ILE A 74 -6.36 -15.98 -16.39
C ILE A 74 -5.62 -15.98 -17.73
N VAL A 75 -4.46 -16.66 -17.76
CA VAL A 75 -3.71 -16.89 -18.99
C VAL A 75 -4.09 -18.25 -19.56
N PHE A 76 -4.75 -18.26 -20.69
CA PHE A 76 -5.16 -19.46 -21.39
C PHE A 76 -4.42 -19.57 -22.71
N LYS A 77 -3.72 -20.68 -22.91
CA LYS A 77 -2.96 -20.97 -24.14
C LYS A 77 -3.52 -22.23 -24.77
N LYS A 78 -3.84 -22.17 -26.04
CA LYS A 78 -4.28 -23.33 -26.85
C LYS A 78 -3.67 -23.25 -28.24
N LYS A 79 -3.24 -24.38 -28.74
CA LYS A 79 -2.84 -24.54 -30.16
C LYS A 79 -3.90 -25.32 -30.91
N ARG A 80 -4.28 -24.80 -32.06
CA ARG A 80 -5.24 -25.45 -32.93
C ARG A 80 -4.71 -26.80 -33.45
N ARG A 81 -5.55 -27.84 -33.45
CA ARG A 81 -5.25 -29.19 -33.97
C ARG A 81 -4.06 -29.92 -33.33
N GLN A 82 -3.55 -29.47 -32.18
CA GLN A 82 -2.36 -30.07 -31.57
C GLN A 82 -2.60 -30.59 -30.16
N GLY A 83 -3.82 -30.65 -29.68
CA GLY A 83 -4.12 -31.10 -28.31
C GLY A 83 -3.49 -30.24 -27.20
N TYR A 84 -2.75 -29.16 -27.56
CA TYR A 84 -2.10 -28.31 -26.60
C TYR A 84 -3.10 -27.36 -25.93
N LYS A 85 -3.22 -27.46 -24.61
CA LYS A 85 -4.07 -26.60 -23.76
C LYS A 85 -3.37 -26.37 -22.44
N ARG A 86 -3.16 -25.10 -22.07
CA ARG A 86 -2.59 -24.69 -20.77
C ARG A 86 -3.40 -23.55 -20.20
N LYS A 87 -3.69 -23.62 -18.91
CA LYS A 87 -4.37 -22.56 -18.16
C LYS A 87 -3.55 -22.23 -16.94
N HIS A 88 -3.24 -20.95 -16.75
CA HIS A 88 -2.49 -20.45 -15.61
C HIS A 88 -3.17 -19.18 -15.09
N GLY A 89 -3.21 -19.01 -13.77
CA GLY A 89 -3.72 -17.79 -13.15
C GLY A 89 -2.57 -17.00 -12.53
N HIS A 90 -2.59 -15.68 -12.72
CA HIS A 90 -1.63 -14.76 -12.12
C HIS A 90 -2.34 -13.68 -11.32
N ARG A 91 -1.83 -13.38 -10.13
CA ARG A 91 -2.21 -12.21 -9.32
C ARG A 91 -0.97 -11.41 -9.02
N GLN A 92 -0.94 -10.16 -9.46
CA GLN A 92 0.17 -9.25 -9.21
C GLN A 92 0.06 -8.68 -7.80
N ASP A 93 1.16 -8.74 -7.05
CA ASP A 93 1.25 -8.09 -5.74
C ASP A 93 1.36 -6.57 -5.94
N GLN A 94 0.62 -5.81 -5.15
CA GLN A 94 0.51 -4.36 -5.24
C GLN A 94 0.55 -3.73 -3.86
N THR A 95 1.03 -2.48 -3.80
CA THR A 95 1.03 -1.67 -2.59
C THR A 95 0.12 -0.47 -2.79
N VAL A 96 -0.78 -0.23 -1.86
CA VAL A 96 -1.63 0.97 -1.82
C VAL A 96 -0.92 2.02 -0.99
N LEU A 97 -0.58 3.15 -1.61
CA LEU A 97 0.13 4.26 -0.99
C LEU A 97 -0.77 5.49 -0.91
N ARG A 98 -0.71 6.18 0.20
CA ARG A 98 -1.23 7.55 0.35
C ARG A 98 -0.08 8.52 0.31
N VAL A 99 -0.18 9.52 -0.54
CA VAL A 99 0.79 10.62 -0.62
C VAL A 99 0.55 11.57 0.54
N LEU A 100 1.54 11.77 1.39
CA LEU A 100 1.46 12.68 2.53
C LEU A 100 1.88 14.09 2.16
N ASP A 101 3.07 14.22 1.57
CA ASP A 101 3.63 15.49 1.16
C ASP A 101 4.60 15.34 -0.02
N ILE A 102 4.90 16.47 -0.65
CA ILE A 102 5.89 16.60 -1.71
C ILE A 102 6.90 17.67 -1.25
N ASN A 103 8.18 17.30 -1.06
CA ASN A 103 9.23 18.19 -0.54
C ASN A 103 8.88 18.87 0.79
N GLY A 104 8.13 18.18 1.67
CA GLY A 104 7.66 18.74 2.92
C GLY A 104 6.54 19.79 2.77
N LYS A 105 6.05 20.03 1.55
CA LYS A 105 4.93 20.94 1.28
C LYS A 105 3.63 20.14 1.07
N GLY A 106 2.53 20.68 1.58
CA GLY A 106 1.21 20.06 1.42
C GLY A 106 0.91 18.92 2.39
N ALA A 107 1.56 18.90 3.56
CA ALA A 107 1.44 17.84 4.55
C ALA A 107 -0.03 17.54 4.91
N VAL A 108 -0.51 16.38 4.49
CA VAL A 108 -1.81 15.83 4.90
C VAL A 108 -1.58 15.01 6.17
N LYS A 109 -2.21 15.41 7.27
CA LYS A 109 -2.19 14.62 8.51
C LYS A 109 -2.86 13.28 8.23
N SER A 110 -2.12 12.18 8.32
CA SER A 110 -2.69 10.85 8.28
C SER A 110 -3.72 10.72 9.41
N PRO A 111 -4.95 10.31 9.15
CA PRO A 111 -5.83 9.88 10.22
C PRO A 111 -5.23 8.59 10.81
N VAL A 112 -4.53 8.74 11.93
CA VAL A 112 -4.05 7.59 12.70
C VAL A 112 -5.29 6.81 13.13
N THR A 113 -5.62 5.77 12.42
CA THR A 113 -6.59 4.77 12.84
C THR A 113 -5.95 3.92 13.94
N LYS A 114 -5.89 4.49 15.16
CA LYS A 114 -5.70 3.70 16.38
C LYS A 114 -6.95 2.88 16.60
N LYS A 115 -7.12 1.76 15.91
CA LYS A 115 -8.16 0.77 16.18
C LYS A 115 -7.70 -0.58 15.67
N ALA A 116 -6.89 -1.28 16.45
CA ALA A 116 -6.82 -2.75 16.48
C ALA A 116 -5.76 -3.27 17.45
N SER A 117 -5.72 -2.80 18.71
CA SER A 117 -4.91 -3.50 19.71
C SER A 117 -5.46 -3.42 21.15
N GLN A 118 -6.78 -3.25 21.30
CA GLN A 118 -7.41 -3.33 22.61
C GLN A 118 -8.71 -4.16 22.53
N LYS A 119 -8.62 -5.43 22.13
CA LYS A 119 -9.71 -6.39 22.35
C LYS A 119 -9.20 -7.83 22.40
N LYS A 120 -8.18 -8.08 23.22
CA LYS A 120 -7.77 -9.45 23.55
C LYS A 120 -7.11 -9.56 24.93
N ALA A 121 -7.67 -8.91 25.93
CA ALA A 121 -7.20 -9.02 27.31
C ALA A 121 -8.31 -8.98 28.36
N GLU A 122 -9.56 -9.32 28.04
CA GLU A 122 -10.66 -9.33 29.04
C GLU A 122 -11.59 -10.54 28.92
N ASP A 123 -11.08 -11.70 28.51
CA ASP A 123 -11.90 -12.90 28.54
C ASP A 123 -11.13 -14.16 29.01
N SER A 124 -10.21 -13.99 29.97
CA SER A 124 -9.54 -15.13 30.60
C SER A 124 -9.60 -15.15 32.14
N SER A 125 -10.55 -14.42 32.78
CA SER A 125 -10.66 -14.40 34.23
C SER A 125 -12.04 -14.75 34.79
N LYS A 126 -12.78 -15.66 34.14
CA LYS A 126 -14.06 -16.13 34.69
C LYS A 126 -14.37 -17.58 34.39
N ILE A 127 -13.43 -18.48 34.65
CA ILE A 127 -13.73 -19.91 34.86
C ILE A 127 -12.77 -20.47 35.93
N SER A 128 -13.04 -20.14 37.16
CA SER A 128 -12.59 -20.93 38.30
C SER A 128 -13.56 -20.71 39.47
N GLY A 129 -14.50 -21.58 39.61
CA GLY A 129 -15.37 -21.52 40.78
C GLY A 129 -16.70 -22.26 40.60
N ALA A 130 -16.67 -23.59 40.60
CA ALA A 130 -17.81 -24.42 41.03
C ALA A 130 -17.25 -25.83 41.26
N LYS A 131 -16.69 -26.02 42.41
CA LYS A 131 -17.16 -26.73 43.60
C LYS A 131 -17.70 -28.14 43.38
N ALA A 132 -16.86 -29.07 43.78
CA ALA A 132 -17.17 -30.45 43.99
C ALA A 132 -18.36 -30.60 45.00
N ALA A 133 -19.21 -31.54 44.75
CA ALA A 133 -20.14 -32.10 45.74
C ALA A 133 -19.92 -33.62 45.87
N PRO A 134 -19.99 -34.15 47.08
CA PRO A 134 -19.49 -35.49 47.38
C PRO A 134 -20.53 -36.59 47.17
N ALA A 135 -20.04 -37.73 46.84
CA ALA A 135 -20.72 -39.00 46.86
C ALA A 135 -21.21 -39.35 48.28
N LYS A 136 -22.35 -39.92 48.37
CA LYS A 136 -22.74 -40.74 49.51
C LYS A 136 -23.57 -41.93 49.08
N ALA A 137 -23.01 -43.01 49.45
CA ALA A 137 -23.50 -44.33 49.83
C ALA A 137 -24.03 -45.23 48.74
#